data_b2fcc69c80077f86a6a485c4513fbaaf
#
_entry.id   b2fcc69c80077f86a6a485c4513fbaaf
#
_cell.length_a   1.000
_cell.length_b   1.000
_cell.length_c   1.000
_cell.angle_alpha   90.00
_cell.angle_beta   90.00
_cell.angle_gamma   90.00
#
_symmetry.space_group_name_H-M   'P 1'
#
loop_
_entity.id
_entity.type
_entity.pdbx_description
1 polymer ?
#
loop_
_entity_poly.entity_id
_entity_poly.type
_entity_poly.pdbx_seq_one_letter_code
_entity_poly.pdbx_strand_id
1 'polypeptide(L)'
;MDEKILTVTIPSYNVEAYLEDCLESFVNSEVMDDIEVLIVNDGSSDNTAKIAQRYVDKYENTFRLINKENGGHGSTINTGVREAKGKYFKVVDGDDWVDTRSFIHLVKVLKETDADIVASNYTWINHTTRMPEKRQEHPFEKIEYNKLYQFEEIVGKTIIDMHATTVKTELFRMADEQIDEHTFYVDVEFIAFPIPYVRTVYFIEEPVYQYRLGLPGQSMSIQKMQKNLKNHLRVLMRLNSYCKKAENIAPAANLEYIRELTATILTSQMKIYISFPLKNGMRKEAMKLDAYFYHKNREVYDRVRNLAVLILRKTRYAAFPLAVIAFKGRRNSY
;
A
#
# COMPACT_ATOMS: atom_id res chain seq x y z
N MET A 1 -19.39 -1.39 25.66
CA MET A 1 -19.28 -0.96 24.25
C MET A 1 -18.94 -2.21 23.47
N ASP A 2 -19.77 -2.57 22.51
CA ASP A 2 -19.50 -3.72 21.67
C ASP A 2 -18.19 -3.53 20.92
N GLU A 3 -17.43 -4.59 20.76
CA GLU A 3 -16.12 -4.58 20.10
C GLU A 3 -16.32 -4.23 18.62
N LYS A 4 -15.63 -3.21 18.13
CA LYS A 4 -15.70 -2.82 16.70
C LYS A 4 -15.09 -3.92 15.82
N ILE A 5 -15.75 -4.24 14.73
CA ILE A 5 -15.26 -5.24 13.76
C ILE A 5 -14.10 -4.66 12.94
N LEU A 6 -14.22 -3.41 12.50
CA LEU A 6 -13.24 -2.80 11.60
C LEU A 6 -12.88 -1.38 12.06
N THR A 7 -11.58 -1.12 12.16
CA THR A 7 -11.05 0.25 12.18
C THR A 7 -10.59 0.64 10.77
N VAL A 8 -11.15 1.71 10.23
CA VAL A 8 -10.65 2.35 9.01
C VAL A 8 -9.86 3.59 9.41
N THR A 9 -8.58 3.64 9.08
CA THR A 9 -7.76 4.84 9.27
C THR A 9 -7.73 5.65 7.98
N ILE A 10 -7.99 6.96 8.11
CA ILE A 10 -7.99 7.92 7.01
C ILE A 10 -6.81 8.88 7.17
N PRO A 11 -5.64 8.59 6.56
CA PRO A 11 -4.53 9.53 6.44
C PRO A 11 -5.00 10.82 5.75
N SER A 12 -4.89 11.97 6.43
CA SER A 12 -5.43 13.24 5.92
C SER A 12 -4.42 14.39 6.06
N TYR A 13 -3.94 14.90 4.93
CA TYR A 13 -3.06 16.06 4.88
C TYR A 13 -3.41 16.95 3.70
N ASN A 14 -4.04 18.10 3.95
CA ASN A 14 -4.49 19.05 2.94
C ASN A 14 -5.38 18.38 1.86
N VAL A 15 -6.44 17.72 2.31
CA VAL A 15 -7.39 16.96 1.47
C VAL A 15 -8.80 17.55 1.50
N GLU A 16 -8.97 18.83 1.85
CA GLU A 16 -10.29 19.47 1.96
C GLU A 16 -11.18 19.28 0.73
N ALA A 17 -10.58 19.17 -0.47
CA ALA A 17 -11.31 19.02 -1.73
C ALA A 17 -11.92 17.62 -1.92
N TYR A 18 -11.50 16.62 -1.13
CA TYR A 18 -11.80 15.21 -1.35
C TYR A 18 -12.37 14.50 -0.13
N LEU A 19 -12.04 15.00 1.07
CA LEU A 19 -12.34 14.34 2.33
C LEU A 19 -13.83 14.09 2.54
N GLU A 20 -14.70 14.98 2.07
CA GLU A 20 -16.15 14.81 2.18
C GLU A 20 -16.64 13.60 1.38
N ASP A 21 -16.17 13.42 0.13
CA ASP A 21 -16.44 12.21 -0.68
C ASP A 21 -15.98 10.94 0.06
N CYS A 22 -14.78 10.98 0.67
CA CYS A 22 -14.21 9.88 1.43
C CYS A 22 -15.11 9.52 2.61
N LEU A 23 -15.42 10.47 3.49
CA LEU A 23 -16.14 10.20 4.73
C LEU A 23 -17.59 9.80 4.49
N GLU A 24 -18.26 10.42 3.50
CA GLU A 24 -19.64 10.07 3.14
C GLU A 24 -19.77 8.62 2.68
N SER A 25 -18.72 8.06 2.06
CA SER A 25 -18.73 6.67 1.59
C SER A 25 -18.85 5.62 2.71
N PHE A 26 -18.58 6.00 3.96
CA PHE A 26 -18.74 5.15 5.15
C PHE A 26 -20.07 5.35 5.88
N VAL A 27 -20.85 6.35 5.50
CA VAL A 27 -22.12 6.67 6.18
C VAL A 27 -23.22 5.73 5.68
N ASN A 28 -23.43 4.64 6.40
CA ASN A 28 -24.50 3.68 6.13
C ASN A 28 -24.93 2.99 7.42
N SER A 29 -26.25 3.02 7.71
CA SER A 29 -26.84 2.47 8.92
C SER A 29 -26.66 0.95 9.11
N GLU A 30 -26.34 0.21 8.03
CA GLU A 30 -26.12 -1.24 8.14
C GLU A 30 -24.78 -1.60 8.82
N VAL A 31 -23.78 -0.70 8.83
CA VAL A 31 -22.41 -1.02 9.28
C VAL A 31 -21.82 -0.02 10.26
N MET A 32 -22.42 1.15 10.47
CA MET A 32 -21.85 2.20 11.32
C MET A 32 -21.62 1.77 12.76
N ASP A 33 -22.44 0.87 13.29
CA ASP A 33 -22.26 0.35 14.64
C ASP A 33 -21.07 -0.64 14.74
N ASP A 34 -20.72 -1.29 13.64
CA ASP A 34 -19.66 -2.29 13.55
C ASP A 34 -18.28 -1.69 13.31
N ILE A 35 -18.21 -0.43 12.83
CA ILE A 35 -16.95 0.20 12.40
C ILE A 35 -16.57 1.40 13.26
N GLU A 36 -15.27 1.72 13.28
CA GLU A 36 -14.80 3.05 13.61
C GLU A 36 -13.97 3.61 12.44
N VAL A 37 -14.11 4.91 12.18
CA VAL A 37 -13.37 5.65 11.17
C VAL A 37 -12.48 6.66 11.88
N LEU A 38 -11.17 6.42 11.86
CA LEU A 38 -10.16 7.28 12.48
C LEU A 38 -9.61 8.25 11.43
N ILE A 39 -10.05 9.49 11.45
CA ILE A 39 -9.50 10.54 10.60
C ILE A 39 -8.23 11.06 11.28
N VAL A 40 -7.07 10.75 10.71
CA VAL A 40 -5.79 11.19 11.26
C VAL A 40 -5.30 12.40 10.47
N ASN A 41 -5.57 13.60 11.01
CA ASN A 41 -5.15 14.86 10.43
C ASN A 41 -3.67 15.12 10.74
N ASP A 42 -2.82 15.02 9.73
CA ASP A 42 -1.36 15.14 9.81
C ASP A 42 -0.86 16.59 9.71
N GLY A 43 -1.48 17.50 10.49
CA GLY A 43 -1.09 18.91 10.53
C GLY A 43 -1.53 19.69 9.29
N SER A 44 -2.75 19.45 8.77
CA SER A 44 -3.29 20.20 7.63
C SER A 44 -3.43 21.69 7.92
N SER A 45 -3.19 22.52 6.90
CA SER A 45 -3.35 23.97 6.94
C SER A 45 -4.64 24.49 6.28
N ASP A 46 -5.34 23.61 5.57
CA ASP A 46 -6.62 23.85 4.91
C ASP A 46 -7.83 23.51 5.82
N ASN A 47 -9.03 23.35 5.26
CA ASN A 47 -10.23 23.02 6.03
C ASN A 47 -10.40 21.54 6.35
N THR A 48 -9.40 20.68 6.10
CA THR A 48 -9.46 19.22 6.36
C THR A 48 -9.97 18.92 7.77
N ALA A 49 -9.38 19.53 8.81
CA ALA A 49 -9.80 19.28 10.20
C ALA A 49 -11.24 19.72 10.48
N LYS A 50 -11.70 20.83 9.89
CA LYS A 50 -13.08 21.33 10.06
C LYS A 50 -14.09 20.40 9.40
N ILE A 51 -13.76 19.85 8.22
CA ILE A 51 -14.61 18.88 7.52
C ILE A 51 -14.73 17.62 8.37
N ALA A 52 -13.60 17.07 8.83
CA ALA A 52 -13.56 15.90 9.71
C ALA A 52 -14.41 16.10 10.98
N GLN A 53 -14.29 17.26 11.65
CA GLN A 53 -15.02 17.54 12.88
C GLN A 53 -16.55 17.50 12.67
N ARG A 54 -17.07 17.97 11.52
CA ARG A 54 -18.51 17.89 11.21
C ARG A 54 -19.04 16.44 11.21
N TYR A 55 -18.24 15.49 10.73
CA TYR A 55 -18.61 14.07 10.75
C TYR A 55 -18.53 13.48 12.15
N VAL A 56 -17.52 13.87 12.93
CA VAL A 56 -17.43 13.45 14.35
C VAL A 56 -18.64 13.97 15.14
N ASP A 57 -19.02 15.23 14.98
CA ASP A 57 -20.15 15.84 15.70
C ASP A 57 -21.49 15.20 15.30
N LYS A 58 -21.62 14.71 14.07
CA LYS A 58 -22.84 14.08 13.56
C LYS A 58 -22.93 12.59 13.85
N TYR A 59 -21.79 11.90 13.93
CA TYR A 59 -21.71 10.43 14.04
C TYR A 59 -20.65 10.01 15.07
N GLU A 60 -20.75 10.49 16.29
CA GLU A 60 -19.77 10.36 17.39
C GLU A 60 -19.37 8.92 17.75
N ASN A 61 -20.25 7.95 17.52
CA ASN A 61 -19.97 6.52 17.76
C ASN A 61 -19.16 5.85 16.66
N THR A 62 -19.03 6.49 15.50
CA THR A 62 -18.38 5.90 14.33
C THR A 62 -17.11 6.68 13.93
N PHE A 63 -17.16 8.00 13.94
CA PHE A 63 -16.04 8.84 13.49
C PHE A 63 -15.27 9.44 14.67
N ARG A 64 -13.94 9.41 14.55
CA ARG A 64 -13.03 10.06 15.51
C ARG A 64 -11.98 10.86 14.74
N LEU A 65 -11.71 12.08 15.20
CA LEU A 65 -10.64 12.94 14.66
C LEU A 65 -9.43 12.91 15.60
N ILE A 66 -8.26 12.66 15.04
CA ILE A 66 -6.97 12.74 15.73
C ILE A 66 -6.14 13.80 15.01
N ASN A 67 -5.89 14.92 15.69
CA ASN A 67 -4.99 15.96 15.19
C ASN A 67 -3.57 15.70 15.69
N LYS A 68 -2.58 15.74 14.81
CA LYS A 68 -1.17 15.59 15.16
C LYS A 68 -0.27 16.52 14.35
N GLU A 69 0.95 16.70 14.79
CA GLU A 69 1.99 17.35 13.98
C GLU A 69 2.32 16.50 12.75
N ASN A 70 2.68 17.15 11.63
CA ASN A 70 2.98 16.45 10.40
C ASN A 70 4.17 15.48 10.58
N GLY A 71 3.93 14.21 10.30
CA GLY A 71 4.91 13.13 10.31
C GLY A 71 4.91 12.32 9.02
N GLY A 72 4.02 12.67 8.07
CA GLY A 72 3.85 11.96 6.80
C GLY A 72 2.92 10.74 6.91
N HIS A 73 2.65 10.13 5.78
CA HIS A 73 1.67 9.03 5.63
C HIS A 73 1.92 7.87 6.61
N GLY A 74 3.17 7.43 6.79
CA GLY A 74 3.49 6.36 7.74
C GLY A 74 3.12 6.70 9.18
N SER A 75 3.30 7.95 9.60
CA SER A 75 2.95 8.37 10.97
C SER A 75 1.45 8.36 11.24
N THR A 76 0.63 8.61 10.20
CA THR A 76 -0.84 8.50 10.32
C THR A 76 -1.29 7.06 10.47
N ILE A 77 -0.67 6.13 9.72
CA ILE A 77 -0.94 4.70 9.86
C ILE A 77 -0.49 4.19 11.24
N ASN A 78 0.71 4.56 11.71
CA ASN A 78 1.20 4.21 13.05
C ASN A 78 0.22 4.68 14.14
N THR A 79 -0.28 5.91 14.00
CA THR A 79 -1.30 6.46 14.91
C THR A 79 -2.59 5.66 14.83
N GLY A 80 -3.04 5.32 13.62
CA GLY A 80 -4.24 4.50 13.40
C GLY A 80 -4.14 3.14 14.07
N VAL A 81 -3.06 2.41 13.87
CA VAL A 81 -2.82 1.08 14.47
C VAL A 81 -2.82 1.15 16.00
N ARG A 82 -2.19 2.19 16.57
CA ARG A 82 -2.14 2.40 18.03
C ARG A 82 -3.52 2.64 18.62
N GLU A 83 -4.35 3.47 17.96
CA GLU A 83 -5.65 3.92 18.41
C GLU A 83 -6.80 2.98 18.02
N ALA A 84 -6.54 2.00 17.14
CA ALA A 84 -7.53 1.08 16.60
C ALA A 84 -8.22 0.26 17.70
N LYS A 85 -9.56 0.20 17.63
CA LYS A 85 -10.43 -0.63 18.49
C LYS A 85 -11.03 -1.82 17.75
N GLY A 86 -10.98 -1.81 16.41
CA GLY A 86 -11.52 -2.86 15.56
C GLY A 86 -10.66 -4.13 15.58
N LYS A 87 -11.31 -5.28 15.50
CA LYS A 87 -10.64 -6.57 15.26
C LYS A 87 -9.77 -6.51 14.01
N TYR A 88 -10.27 -5.85 12.96
CA TYR A 88 -9.57 -5.64 11.69
C TYR A 88 -9.19 -4.18 11.49
N PHE A 89 -8.19 -3.97 10.64
CA PHE A 89 -7.64 -2.67 10.30
C PHE A 89 -7.53 -2.50 8.78
N LYS A 90 -7.95 -1.34 8.28
CA LYS A 90 -7.83 -0.96 6.87
C LYS A 90 -7.38 0.48 6.77
N VAL A 91 -6.57 0.79 5.75
CA VAL A 91 -6.19 2.16 5.38
C VAL A 91 -7.00 2.58 4.16
N VAL A 92 -7.56 3.79 4.20
CA VAL A 92 -8.17 4.46 3.05
C VAL A 92 -7.67 5.91 3.04
N ASP A 93 -6.99 6.32 1.97
CA ASP A 93 -6.43 7.67 1.87
C ASP A 93 -7.53 8.73 1.78
N GLY A 94 -7.31 9.90 2.38
CA GLY A 94 -8.33 10.95 2.48
C GLY A 94 -8.72 11.61 1.15
N ASP A 95 -7.99 11.32 0.06
CA ASP A 95 -8.31 11.72 -1.31
C ASP A 95 -8.99 10.62 -2.12
N ASP A 96 -9.20 9.43 -1.53
CA ASP A 96 -9.88 8.28 -2.09
C ASP A 96 -11.21 8.02 -1.36
N TRP A 97 -11.91 6.92 -1.72
CA TRP A 97 -13.17 6.53 -1.05
C TRP A 97 -13.42 5.02 -1.19
N VAL A 98 -14.50 4.53 -0.62
CA VAL A 98 -14.95 3.15 -0.81
C VAL A 98 -16.26 3.10 -1.60
N ASP A 99 -16.47 2.04 -2.39
CA ASP A 99 -17.81 1.71 -2.86
C ASP A 99 -18.65 1.23 -1.67
N THR A 100 -19.64 2.00 -1.29
CA THR A 100 -20.42 1.76 -0.07
C THR A 100 -21.04 0.37 -0.02
N ARG A 101 -21.55 -0.15 -1.16
CA ARG A 101 -22.17 -1.47 -1.23
C ARG A 101 -21.14 -2.58 -1.03
N SER A 102 -20.00 -2.48 -1.71
CA SER A 102 -18.87 -3.40 -1.56
C SER A 102 -18.29 -3.37 -0.16
N PHE A 103 -18.24 -2.18 0.46
CA PHE A 103 -17.79 -2.00 1.83
C PHE A 103 -18.73 -2.66 2.86
N ILE A 104 -20.04 -2.54 2.68
CA ILE A 104 -21.03 -3.25 3.51
C ILE A 104 -20.80 -4.76 3.42
N HIS A 105 -20.56 -5.29 2.23
CA HIS A 105 -20.24 -6.72 2.05
C HIS A 105 -18.95 -7.09 2.77
N LEU A 106 -17.88 -6.30 2.62
CA LEU A 106 -16.63 -6.51 3.35
C LEU A 106 -16.89 -6.63 4.86
N VAL A 107 -17.62 -5.70 5.47
CA VAL A 107 -17.91 -5.74 6.92
C VAL A 107 -18.70 -6.99 7.31
N LYS A 108 -19.66 -7.41 6.49
CA LYS A 108 -20.41 -8.68 6.71
C LYS A 108 -19.47 -9.89 6.70
N VAL A 109 -18.56 -9.97 5.71
CA VAL A 109 -17.55 -11.04 5.63
C VAL A 109 -16.62 -11.01 6.84
N LEU A 110 -16.18 -9.84 7.29
CA LEU A 110 -15.32 -9.70 8.48
C LEU A 110 -15.98 -10.20 9.77
N LYS A 111 -17.31 -10.16 9.86
CA LYS A 111 -18.07 -10.72 11.00
C LYS A 111 -18.14 -12.25 10.96
N GLU A 112 -18.13 -12.83 9.78
CA GLU A 112 -18.31 -14.26 9.54
C GLU A 112 -16.99 -15.04 9.45
N THR A 113 -15.89 -14.36 9.10
CA THR A 113 -14.56 -15.00 8.95
C THR A 113 -13.65 -14.71 10.13
N ASP A 114 -12.68 -15.61 10.35
CA ASP A 114 -11.53 -15.37 11.23
C ASP A 114 -10.20 -15.35 10.43
N ALA A 115 -10.27 -15.06 9.13
CA ALA A 115 -9.08 -14.93 8.31
C ALA A 115 -8.16 -13.80 8.82
N ASP A 116 -6.86 -13.98 8.73
CA ASP A 116 -5.88 -12.98 9.17
C ASP A 116 -5.85 -11.76 8.25
N ILE A 117 -6.05 -12.00 6.95
CA ILE A 117 -6.25 -10.96 5.93
C ILE A 117 -7.54 -11.26 5.17
N VAL A 118 -8.37 -10.24 4.96
CA VAL A 118 -9.42 -10.24 3.95
C VAL A 118 -8.98 -9.29 2.83
N ALA A 119 -8.74 -9.84 1.65
CA ALA A 119 -8.31 -9.10 0.48
C ALA A 119 -9.50 -8.86 -0.46
N SER A 120 -9.72 -7.61 -0.85
CA SER A 120 -10.76 -7.20 -1.79
C SER A 120 -10.15 -6.68 -3.09
N ASN A 121 -10.91 -6.75 -4.18
CA ASN A 121 -10.54 -5.97 -5.36
C ASN A 121 -10.61 -4.46 -5.07
N TYR A 122 -10.04 -3.67 -5.95
CA TYR A 122 -10.15 -2.21 -5.94
C TYR A 122 -10.22 -1.68 -7.38
N THR A 123 -10.73 -0.46 -7.53
CA THR A 123 -10.90 0.16 -8.84
C THR A 123 -10.08 1.43 -8.96
N TRP A 124 -9.42 1.63 -10.08
CA TRP A 124 -8.81 2.91 -10.42
C TRP A 124 -9.84 3.82 -11.07
N ILE A 125 -10.06 4.98 -10.48
CA ILE A 125 -11.05 5.97 -10.93
C ILE A 125 -10.32 7.21 -11.45
N ASN A 126 -10.58 7.58 -12.69
CA ASN A 126 -10.07 8.83 -13.25
C ASN A 126 -10.68 10.02 -12.53
N HIS A 127 -9.82 10.90 -11.98
CA HIS A 127 -10.26 12.07 -11.22
C HIS A 127 -11.20 12.99 -12.00
N THR A 128 -10.92 13.23 -13.29
CA THR A 128 -11.68 14.19 -14.10
C THR A 128 -13.01 13.63 -14.58
N THR A 129 -13.01 12.37 -15.04
CA THR A 129 -14.20 11.73 -15.62
C THR A 129 -15.07 11.02 -14.61
N ARG A 130 -14.55 10.74 -13.41
CA ARG A 130 -15.16 9.90 -12.37
C ARG A 130 -15.51 8.48 -12.87
N MET A 131 -14.89 8.03 -13.95
CA MET A 131 -15.11 6.71 -14.54
C MET A 131 -13.97 5.75 -14.21
N PRO A 132 -14.26 4.44 -14.08
CA PRO A 132 -13.23 3.42 -13.92
C PRO A 132 -12.23 3.45 -15.09
N GLU A 133 -10.94 3.35 -14.75
CA GLU A 133 -9.90 3.11 -15.76
C GLU A 133 -9.92 1.65 -16.18
N LYS A 134 -9.92 1.38 -17.48
CA LYS A 134 -10.15 0.06 -18.09
C LYS A 134 -9.19 -1.07 -17.67
N ARG A 135 -8.19 -0.81 -16.83
CA ARG A 135 -7.07 -1.74 -16.61
C ARG A 135 -7.08 -2.54 -15.31
N GLN A 136 -8.05 -2.36 -14.40
CA GLN A 136 -8.04 -3.13 -13.14
C GLN A 136 -9.44 -3.42 -12.62
N GLU A 137 -10.12 -4.30 -13.32
CA GLU A 137 -11.36 -4.89 -12.80
C GLU A 137 -11.07 -6.10 -11.86
N HIS A 138 -9.91 -6.76 -12.00
CA HIS A 138 -9.58 -7.97 -11.24
C HIS A 138 -8.07 -8.06 -10.91
N PRO A 139 -7.58 -7.50 -9.80
CA PRO A 139 -6.17 -7.59 -9.41
C PRO A 139 -5.71 -9.03 -9.07
N PHE A 140 -6.63 -9.97 -8.82
CA PHE A 140 -6.32 -11.33 -8.35
C PHE A 140 -6.68 -12.42 -9.37
N GLU A 141 -6.24 -12.30 -10.63
CA GLU A 141 -6.55 -13.22 -11.73
C GLU A 141 -6.26 -14.71 -11.46
N LYS A 142 -5.34 -15.03 -10.53
CA LYS A 142 -4.93 -16.41 -10.20
C LYS A 142 -5.56 -16.94 -8.91
N ILE A 143 -6.56 -16.24 -8.39
CA ILE A 143 -7.20 -16.54 -7.12
C ILE A 143 -8.69 -16.82 -7.36
N GLU A 144 -9.24 -17.83 -6.70
CA GLU A 144 -10.68 -18.04 -6.57
C GLU A 144 -11.21 -17.14 -5.45
N TYR A 145 -12.25 -16.36 -5.74
CA TYR A 145 -12.90 -15.51 -4.75
C TYR A 145 -13.83 -16.30 -3.82
N ASN A 146 -14.18 -15.71 -2.70
CA ASN A 146 -15.05 -16.27 -1.67
C ASN A 146 -14.51 -17.60 -1.10
N LYS A 147 -13.20 -17.66 -0.97
CA LYS A 147 -12.46 -18.83 -0.50
C LYS A 147 -11.39 -18.44 0.50
N LEU A 148 -11.27 -19.25 1.56
CA LEU A 148 -10.17 -19.17 2.52
C LEU A 148 -8.97 -19.96 2.00
N TYR A 149 -7.81 -19.31 2.00
CA TYR A 149 -6.52 -19.90 1.66
C TYR A 149 -5.62 -19.98 2.89
N GLN A 150 -4.82 -21.03 2.99
CA GLN A 150 -3.61 -20.96 3.79
C GLN A 150 -2.63 -19.99 3.11
N PHE A 151 -1.88 -19.21 3.87
CA PHE A 151 -1.03 -18.15 3.30
C PHE A 151 -0.01 -18.69 2.28
N GLU A 152 0.53 -19.89 2.54
CA GLU A 152 1.46 -20.57 1.64
C GLU A 152 0.88 -20.85 0.24
N GLU A 153 -0.43 -21.01 0.12
CA GLU A 153 -1.10 -21.29 -1.16
C GLU A 153 -1.13 -20.09 -2.11
N ILE A 154 -0.97 -18.87 -1.58
CA ILE A 154 -1.00 -17.63 -2.38
C ILE A 154 0.39 -17.11 -2.77
N VAL A 155 1.44 -17.58 -2.12
CA VAL A 155 2.83 -17.18 -2.40
C VAL A 155 3.21 -17.51 -3.83
N GLY A 156 3.82 -16.57 -4.55
CA GLY A 156 4.15 -16.70 -5.97
C GLY A 156 2.96 -16.57 -6.92
N LYS A 157 1.72 -16.47 -6.42
CA LYS A 157 0.53 -16.23 -7.24
C LYS A 157 0.16 -14.74 -7.28
N THR A 158 0.19 -14.07 -6.13
CA THR A 158 -0.20 -12.67 -6.03
C THR A 158 0.52 -11.95 -4.89
N ILE A 159 0.64 -10.63 -5.02
CA ILE A 159 1.00 -9.71 -3.94
C ILE A 159 -0.26 -8.86 -3.68
N ILE A 160 -0.63 -8.74 -2.41
CA ILE A 160 -1.82 -7.99 -2.00
C ILE A 160 -1.40 -6.56 -1.70
N ASP A 161 -1.91 -5.58 -2.45
CA ASP A 161 -1.61 -4.17 -2.25
C ASP A 161 -2.33 -3.59 -1.02
N MET A 162 -1.85 -2.46 -0.49
CA MET A 162 -2.46 -1.78 0.66
C MET A 162 -3.96 -1.50 0.45
N HIS A 163 -4.35 -1.04 -0.75
CA HIS A 163 -5.73 -0.73 -1.10
C HIS A 163 -6.67 -1.96 -1.01
N ALA A 164 -6.13 -3.13 -1.32
CA ALA A 164 -6.85 -4.40 -1.25
C ALA A 164 -6.89 -4.99 0.17
N THR A 165 -5.97 -4.59 1.05
CA THR A 165 -5.72 -5.23 2.34
C THR A 165 -6.69 -4.77 3.42
N THR A 166 -7.29 -5.74 4.12
CA THR A 166 -7.91 -5.59 5.44
C THR A 166 -7.33 -6.68 6.32
N VAL A 167 -6.63 -6.33 7.39
CA VAL A 167 -5.81 -7.26 8.18
C VAL A 167 -6.18 -7.20 9.66
N LYS A 168 -6.07 -8.31 10.40
CA LYS A 168 -6.28 -8.30 11.86
C LYS A 168 -5.34 -7.29 12.52
N THR A 169 -5.90 -6.41 13.33
CA THR A 169 -5.17 -5.35 14.05
C THR A 169 -4.05 -5.90 14.92
N GLU A 170 -4.28 -7.04 15.55
CA GLU A 170 -3.30 -7.69 16.42
C GLU A 170 -2.00 -8.07 15.71
N LEU A 171 -2.05 -8.38 14.40
CA LEU A 171 -0.85 -8.78 13.65
C LEU A 171 0.14 -7.63 13.49
N PHE A 172 -0.33 -6.39 13.42
CA PHE A 172 0.54 -5.21 13.49
C PHE A 172 1.16 -5.06 14.88
N ARG A 173 0.40 -5.31 15.94
CA ARG A 173 0.90 -5.25 17.31
C ARG A 173 1.94 -6.34 17.59
N MET A 174 1.73 -7.54 17.05
CA MET A 174 2.70 -8.63 17.13
C MET A 174 3.99 -8.34 16.35
N ALA A 175 3.90 -7.62 15.24
CA ALA A 175 5.06 -7.25 14.43
C ALA A 175 6.03 -6.33 15.20
N ASP A 176 5.49 -5.49 16.07
CA ASP A 176 6.25 -4.48 16.85
C ASP A 176 7.20 -3.66 15.97
N GLU A 177 6.68 -3.27 14.79
CA GLU A 177 7.37 -2.45 13.80
C GLU A 177 6.59 -1.16 13.57
N GLN A 178 7.31 -0.05 13.45
CA GLN A 178 6.73 1.22 13.04
C GLN A 178 7.04 1.49 11.57
N ILE A 179 6.04 1.92 10.84
CA ILE A 179 6.18 2.39 9.47
C ILE A 179 7.02 3.67 9.48
N ASP A 180 7.93 3.81 8.52
CA ASP A 180 8.83 4.96 8.41
C ASP A 180 8.05 6.27 8.28
N GLU A 181 8.34 7.22 9.17
CA GLU A 181 7.76 8.56 9.15
C GLU A 181 8.52 9.50 8.21
N HIS A 182 7.88 10.60 7.79
CA HIS A 182 8.44 11.57 6.84
C HIS A 182 8.98 10.94 5.54
N THR A 183 8.39 9.79 5.14
CA THR A 183 8.86 8.98 4.03
C THR A 183 7.71 8.67 3.09
N PHE A 184 7.95 8.75 1.76
CA PHE A 184 6.99 8.33 0.73
C PHE A 184 7.16 6.84 0.42
N TYR A 185 6.11 6.20 -0.12
CA TYR A 185 6.10 4.79 -0.58
C TYR A 185 6.15 3.75 0.55
N VAL A 186 5.67 4.13 1.72
CA VAL A 186 5.65 3.28 2.93
C VAL A 186 4.48 2.29 2.98
N ASP A 187 3.57 2.36 2.02
CA ASP A 187 2.50 1.40 1.79
C ASP A 187 2.99 -0.06 1.75
N VAL A 188 4.19 -0.27 1.20
CA VAL A 188 4.81 -1.61 1.19
C VAL A 188 5.32 -2.07 2.56
N GLU A 189 5.61 -1.17 3.49
CA GLU A 189 5.94 -1.50 4.87
C GLU A 189 4.67 -1.92 5.63
N PHE A 190 3.55 -1.24 5.38
CA PHE A 190 2.23 -1.64 5.88
C PHE A 190 1.88 -3.06 5.46
N ILE A 191 2.17 -3.44 4.20
CA ILE A 191 1.95 -4.80 3.72
C ILE A 191 2.91 -5.78 4.38
N ALA A 192 4.21 -5.47 4.44
CA ALA A 192 5.26 -6.41 4.82
C ALA A 192 5.26 -6.79 6.30
N PHE A 193 5.03 -5.81 7.20
CA PHE A 193 5.28 -6.00 8.63
C PHE A 193 4.38 -7.03 9.31
N PRO A 194 3.08 -7.16 9.03
CA PRO A 194 2.24 -8.21 9.62
C PRO A 194 2.50 -9.61 9.03
N ILE A 195 3.11 -9.72 7.84
CA ILE A 195 3.23 -10.99 7.10
C ILE A 195 3.82 -12.15 7.90
N PRO A 196 4.86 -12.00 8.76
CA PRO A 196 5.40 -13.14 9.52
C PRO A 196 4.36 -13.88 10.36
N TYR A 197 3.26 -13.21 10.71
CA TYR A 197 2.22 -13.73 11.61
C TYR A 197 0.95 -14.15 10.87
N VAL A 198 0.84 -13.86 9.58
CA VAL A 198 -0.32 -14.23 8.75
C VAL A 198 -0.31 -15.72 8.46
N ARG A 199 -1.44 -16.37 8.68
CA ARG A 199 -1.67 -17.80 8.40
C ARG A 199 -2.71 -18.02 7.31
N THR A 200 -3.73 -17.16 7.27
CA THR A 200 -4.89 -17.31 6.40
C THR A 200 -5.25 -16.04 5.67
N VAL A 201 -5.74 -16.18 4.43
CA VAL A 201 -6.23 -15.08 3.59
C VAL A 201 -7.57 -15.47 2.99
N TYR A 202 -8.55 -14.60 3.09
CA TYR A 202 -9.84 -14.73 2.43
C TYR A 202 -9.95 -13.67 1.33
N PHE A 203 -10.39 -14.04 0.14
CA PHE A 203 -10.52 -13.12 -0.99
C PHE A 203 -11.98 -12.88 -1.32
N ILE A 204 -12.38 -11.62 -1.45
CA ILE A 204 -13.68 -11.20 -1.94
C ILE A 204 -13.55 -10.52 -3.30
N GLU A 205 -14.54 -10.71 -4.17
CA GLU A 205 -14.50 -10.19 -5.54
C GLU A 205 -14.82 -8.69 -5.61
N GLU A 206 -15.54 -8.17 -4.63
CA GLU A 206 -16.02 -6.80 -4.62
C GLU A 206 -14.88 -5.77 -4.64
N PRO A 207 -14.96 -4.73 -5.53
CA PRO A 207 -13.99 -3.67 -5.59
C PRO A 207 -14.27 -2.61 -4.51
N VAL A 208 -13.83 -2.89 -3.28
CA VAL A 208 -14.12 -2.04 -2.12
C VAL A 208 -13.49 -0.67 -2.22
N TYR A 209 -12.20 -0.59 -2.52
CA TYR A 209 -11.44 0.65 -2.55
C TYR A 209 -11.53 1.31 -3.93
N GLN A 210 -11.82 2.61 -3.97
CA GLN A 210 -11.90 3.42 -5.18
C GLN A 210 -10.71 4.38 -5.20
N TYR A 211 -9.66 4.01 -5.93
CA TYR A 211 -8.39 4.75 -5.99
C TYR A 211 -8.46 5.85 -7.04
N ARG A 212 -8.37 7.10 -6.61
CA ARG A 212 -8.43 8.28 -7.47
C ARG A 212 -7.12 8.49 -8.21
N LEU A 213 -7.16 8.48 -9.55
CA LEU A 213 -6.01 8.72 -10.41
C LEU A 213 -6.06 10.09 -11.10
N GLY A 214 -4.90 10.68 -11.31
CA GLY A 214 -4.75 11.91 -12.09
C GLY A 214 -4.83 13.18 -11.25
N LEU A 215 -4.73 13.08 -9.94
CA LEU A 215 -4.61 14.25 -9.09
C LEU A 215 -3.29 15.01 -9.31
N PRO A 216 -3.30 16.34 -9.32
CA PRO A 216 -2.08 17.13 -9.33
C PRO A 216 -1.20 16.75 -8.12
N GLY A 217 0.01 16.30 -8.40
CA GLY A 217 0.97 16.01 -7.33
C GLY A 217 0.96 14.60 -6.77
N GLN A 218 0.20 13.65 -7.33
CA GLN A 218 0.25 12.24 -6.94
C GLN A 218 1.66 11.67 -6.90
N SER A 219 1.95 10.84 -5.87
CA SER A 219 3.28 10.26 -5.60
C SER A 219 3.76 9.31 -6.70
N MET A 220 2.84 8.65 -7.42
CA MET A 220 3.13 7.63 -8.43
C MET A 220 3.60 8.19 -9.78
N SER A 221 3.62 9.52 -9.99
CA SER A 221 4.19 10.06 -11.23
C SER A 221 5.71 9.90 -11.25
N ILE A 222 6.28 9.60 -12.44
CA ILE A 222 7.73 9.36 -12.55
C ILE A 222 8.57 10.58 -12.11
N GLN A 223 8.05 11.80 -12.29
CA GLN A 223 8.71 13.02 -11.83
C GLN A 223 8.78 13.06 -10.30
N LYS A 224 7.69 12.69 -9.62
CA LYS A 224 7.66 12.60 -8.15
C LYS A 224 8.56 11.47 -7.64
N MET A 225 8.56 10.31 -8.31
CA MET A 225 9.46 9.21 -7.97
C MET A 225 10.93 9.60 -8.13
N GLN A 226 11.28 10.35 -9.17
CA GLN A 226 12.62 10.90 -9.34
C GLN A 226 12.98 11.90 -8.23
N LYS A 227 12.05 12.79 -7.87
CA LYS A 227 12.24 13.75 -6.78
C LYS A 227 12.41 13.04 -5.42
N ASN A 228 11.63 11.99 -5.19
CA ASN A 228 11.62 11.23 -3.94
C ASN A 228 12.50 9.96 -4.00
N LEU A 229 13.48 9.91 -4.90
CA LEU A 229 14.37 8.76 -5.11
C LEU A 229 14.98 8.24 -3.81
N LYS A 230 15.36 9.12 -2.90
CA LYS A 230 15.97 8.75 -1.62
C LYS A 230 14.97 8.07 -0.69
N ASN A 231 13.71 8.50 -0.69
CA ASN A 231 12.65 7.84 0.10
C ASN A 231 12.39 6.43 -0.41
N HIS A 232 12.26 6.26 -1.73
CA HIS A 232 12.06 4.93 -2.32
C HIS A 232 13.24 3.99 -2.02
N LEU A 233 14.47 4.49 -2.08
CA LEU A 233 15.67 3.72 -1.69
C LEU A 233 15.66 3.39 -0.19
N ARG A 234 15.25 4.33 0.68
CA ARG A 234 15.15 4.12 2.13
C ARG A 234 14.17 2.98 2.43
N VAL A 235 12.98 3.00 1.86
CA VAL A 235 11.97 1.95 2.00
C VAL A 235 12.51 0.60 1.50
N LEU A 236 13.15 0.56 0.33
CA LEU A 236 13.79 -0.67 -0.16
C LEU A 236 14.81 -1.23 0.83
N MET A 237 15.66 -0.37 1.42
CA MET A 237 16.66 -0.82 2.39
C MET A 237 16.02 -1.23 3.72
N ARG A 238 14.91 -0.60 4.12
CA ARG A 238 14.11 -1.00 5.28
C ARG A 238 13.53 -2.40 5.09
N LEU A 239 12.90 -2.66 3.95
CA LEU A 239 12.39 -4.00 3.59
C LEU A 239 13.51 -5.05 3.53
N ASN A 240 14.66 -4.69 2.96
CA ASN A 240 15.82 -5.60 2.94
C ASN A 240 16.32 -5.96 4.35
N SER A 241 16.31 -5.01 5.29
CA SER A 241 16.64 -5.27 6.69
C SER A 241 15.56 -6.12 7.36
N TYR A 242 14.29 -5.85 7.03
CA TYR A 242 13.16 -6.61 7.53
C TYR A 242 13.18 -8.07 7.05
N CYS A 243 13.55 -8.34 5.79
CA CYS A 243 13.77 -9.71 5.31
C CYS A 243 14.69 -10.50 6.24
N LYS A 244 15.80 -9.89 6.67
CA LYS A 244 16.75 -10.55 7.59
C LYS A 244 16.18 -10.78 8.98
N LYS A 245 15.40 -9.82 9.51
CA LYS A 245 14.69 -10.01 10.78
C LYS A 245 13.69 -11.16 10.65
N ALA A 246 12.94 -11.20 9.55
CA ALA A 246 11.92 -12.19 9.27
C ALA A 246 12.47 -13.61 9.14
N GLU A 247 13.74 -13.81 8.78
CA GLU A 247 14.39 -15.14 8.74
C GLU A 247 14.31 -15.90 10.08
N ASN A 248 14.20 -15.16 11.19
CA ASN A 248 14.16 -15.76 12.53
C ASN A 248 12.73 -15.93 13.09
N ILE A 249 11.72 -15.35 12.48
CA ILE A 249 10.36 -15.28 13.04
C ILE A 249 9.27 -15.76 12.10
N ALA A 250 9.51 -15.73 10.78
CA ALA A 250 8.50 -16.03 9.77
C ALA A 250 8.56 -17.50 9.32
N PRO A 251 7.40 -18.13 9.06
CA PRO A 251 7.37 -19.36 8.28
C PRO A 251 8.02 -19.16 6.90
N ALA A 252 8.52 -20.26 6.30
CA ALA A 252 9.25 -20.20 5.04
C ALA A 252 8.45 -19.52 3.90
N ALA A 253 7.16 -19.81 3.79
CA ALA A 253 6.27 -19.21 2.79
C ALA A 253 6.10 -17.69 3.01
N ASN A 254 5.94 -17.26 4.26
CA ASN A 254 5.80 -15.85 4.61
C ASN A 254 7.09 -15.07 4.31
N LEU A 255 8.24 -15.65 4.63
CA LEU A 255 9.54 -15.09 4.28
C LEU A 255 9.71 -14.97 2.77
N GLU A 256 9.29 -16.00 2.02
CA GLU A 256 9.31 -15.98 0.54
C GLU A 256 8.48 -14.80 -0.01
N TYR A 257 7.28 -14.60 0.53
CA TYR A 257 6.43 -13.45 0.14
C TYR A 257 7.11 -12.10 0.39
N ILE A 258 7.74 -11.92 1.57
CA ILE A 258 8.48 -10.68 1.90
C ILE A 258 9.66 -10.48 0.93
N ARG A 259 10.35 -11.55 0.54
CA ARG A 259 11.45 -11.51 -0.45
C ARG A 259 10.94 -11.12 -1.83
N GLU A 260 9.81 -11.68 -2.28
CA GLU A 260 9.17 -11.32 -3.56
C GLU A 260 8.71 -9.86 -3.57
N LEU A 261 8.09 -9.39 -2.50
CA LEU A 261 7.71 -7.97 -2.34
C LEU A 261 8.95 -7.07 -2.42
N THR A 262 10.02 -7.41 -1.68
CA THR A 262 11.28 -6.64 -1.70
C THR A 262 11.92 -6.63 -3.10
N ALA A 263 11.88 -7.74 -3.83
CA ALA A 263 12.38 -7.83 -5.21
C ALA A 263 11.54 -6.98 -6.19
N THR A 264 10.23 -6.84 -5.93
CA THR A 264 9.36 -5.94 -6.69
C THR A 264 9.77 -4.47 -6.48
N ILE A 265 10.04 -4.07 -5.23
CA ILE A 265 10.51 -2.71 -4.91
C ILE A 265 11.93 -2.47 -5.46
N LEU A 266 12.82 -3.46 -5.40
CA LEU A 266 14.13 -3.38 -6.07
C LEU A 266 13.97 -3.15 -7.57
N THR A 267 13.04 -3.87 -8.22
CA THR A 267 12.73 -3.69 -9.64
C THR A 267 12.22 -2.27 -9.91
N SER A 268 11.33 -1.75 -9.07
CA SER A 268 10.82 -0.38 -9.16
C SER A 268 11.95 0.65 -9.01
N GLN A 269 12.85 0.47 -8.04
CA GLN A 269 14.03 1.33 -7.87
C GLN A 269 14.93 1.35 -9.12
N MET A 270 15.13 0.19 -9.75
CA MET A 270 15.90 0.11 -11.01
C MET A 270 15.20 0.84 -12.14
N LYS A 271 13.86 0.76 -12.26
CA LYS A 271 13.08 1.53 -13.25
C LYS A 271 13.18 3.04 -12.99
N ILE A 272 13.19 3.48 -11.74
CA ILE A 272 13.42 4.89 -11.40
C ILE A 272 14.81 5.34 -11.91
N TYR A 273 15.87 4.57 -11.68
CA TYR A 273 17.20 4.91 -12.20
C TYR A 273 17.22 4.99 -13.74
N ILE A 274 16.57 4.06 -14.45
CA ILE A 274 16.46 4.06 -15.91
C ILE A 274 15.67 5.29 -16.42
N SER A 275 14.76 5.84 -15.63
CA SER A 275 13.93 6.98 -16.02
C SER A 275 14.69 8.30 -16.12
N PHE A 276 15.89 8.41 -15.50
CA PHE A 276 16.71 9.62 -15.54
C PHE A 276 17.46 9.76 -16.86
N PRO A 277 17.82 11.02 -17.26
CA PRO A 277 18.75 11.26 -18.36
C PRO A 277 20.13 10.63 -18.10
N LEU A 278 20.78 10.14 -19.15
CA LEU A 278 22.08 9.44 -19.07
C LEU A 278 23.16 10.23 -18.31
N LYS A 279 23.15 11.56 -18.45
CA LYS A 279 24.13 12.47 -17.80
C LYS A 279 24.05 12.47 -16.27
N ASN A 280 22.98 11.95 -15.67
CA ASN A 280 22.76 12.01 -14.22
C ASN A 280 23.52 10.94 -13.42
N GLY A 281 24.33 10.10 -14.05
CA GLY A 281 25.16 9.09 -13.35
C GLY A 281 24.40 7.90 -12.78
N MET A 282 23.10 7.78 -13.06
CA MET A 282 22.24 6.72 -12.48
C MET A 282 22.66 5.29 -12.86
N ARG A 283 23.37 5.11 -13.97
CA ARG A 283 23.99 3.81 -14.31
C ARG A 283 24.89 3.30 -13.19
N LYS A 284 25.75 4.18 -12.64
CA LYS A 284 26.67 3.82 -11.55
C LYS A 284 25.91 3.46 -10.27
N GLU A 285 24.89 4.22 -9.95
CA GLU A 285 24.05 3.94 -8.75
C GLU A 285 23.26 2.64 -8.90
N ALA A 286 22.71 2.36 -10.09
CA ALA A 286 22.06 1.10 -10.41
C ALA A 286 23.01 -0.11 -10.24
N MET A 287 24.25 0.02 -10.76
CA MET A 287 25.28 -1.03 -10.62
C MET A 287 25.66 -1.26 -9.17
N LYS A 288 25.81 -0.20 -8.37
CA LYS A 288 26.13 -0.32 -6.93
C LYS A 288 25.04 -1.02 -6.16
N LEU A 289 23.78 -0.62 -6.39
CA LEU A 289 22.63 -1.20 -5.72
C LEU A 289 22.47 -2.68 -6.09
N ASP A 290 22.59 -3.02 -7.37
CA ASP A 290 22.51 -4.39 -7.85
C ASP A 290 23.62 -5.28 -7.27
N ALA A 291 24.86 -4.78 -7.25
CA ALA A 291 25.98 -5.46 -6.61
C ALA A 291 25.77 -5.65 -5.09
N TYR A 292 25.18 -4.65 -4.43
CA TYR A 292 24.84 -4.76 -3.02
C TYR A 292 23.90 -5.94 -2.76
N PHE A 293 22.77 -6.05 -3.51
CA PHE A 293 21.84 -7.16 -3.35
C PHE A 293 22.47 -8.50 -3.76
N TYR A 294 23.29 -8.54 -4.81
CA TYR A 294 24.01 -9.73 -5.20
C TYR A 294 24.87 -10.33 -4.08
N HIS A 295 25.55 -9.46 -3.30
CA HIS A 295 26.45 -9.90 -2.23
C HIS A 295 25.80 -9.99 -0.86
N LYS A 296 24.76 -9.21 -0.57
CA LYS A 296 24.19 -9.06 0.77
C LYS A 296 22.81 -9.69 0.95
N ASN A 297 22.07 -9.87 -0.13
CA ASN A 297 20.77 -10.56 -0.13
C ASN A 297 20.51 -11.21 -1.47
N ARG A 298 21.20 -12.33 -1.70
CA ARG A 298 21.15 -13.09 -2.94
C ARG A 298 19.74 -13.59 -3.23
N GLU A 299 18.99 -13.92 -2.20
CA GLU A 299 17.62 -14.41 -2.29
C GLU A 299 16.68 -13.38 -2.95
N VAL A 300 16.76 -12.12 -2.54
CA VAL A 300 16.00 -11.02 -3.18
C VAL A 300 16.53 -10.73 -4.59
N TYR A 301 17.85 -10.74 -4.78
CA TYR A 301 18.46 -10.48 -6.09
C TYR A 301 17.95 -11.47 -7.16
N ASP A 302 17.91 -12.77 -6.85
CA ASP A 302 17.52 -13.83 -7.80
C ASP A 302 16.01 -13.83 -8.10
N ARG A 303 15.17 -13.20 -7.27
CA ARG A 303 13.71 -13.05 -7.49
C ARG A 303 13.34 -11.91 -8.43
N VAL A 304 14.27 -11.05 -8.80
CA VAL A 304 14.01 -10.01 -9.81
C VAL A 304 13.82 -10.65 -11.19
N ARG A 305 12.58 -10.64 -11.68
CA ARG A 305 12.19 -11.27 -12.97
C ARG A 305 11.98 -10.26 -14.10
N ASN A 306 12.18 -8.97 -13.85
CA ASN A 306 11.96 -7.94 -14.87
C ASN A 306 12.99 -8.04 -16.00
N LEU A 307 12.52 -8.22 -17.24
CA LEU A 307 13.37 -8.45 -18.42
C LEU A 307 14.41 -7.34 -18.63
N ALA A 308 14.04 -6.08 -18.44
CA ALA A 308 14.98 -4.96 -18.62
C ALA A 308 16.12 -5.05 -17.60
N VAL A 309 15.82 -5.36 -16.32
CA VAL A 309 16.85 -5.54 -15.28
C VAL A 309 17.73 -6.75 -15.59
N LEU A 310 17.15 -7.87 -16.04
CA LEU A 310 17.91 -9.07 -16.42
C LEU A 310 18.85 -8.81 -17.59
N ILE A 311 18.42 -8.04 -18.60
CA ILE A 311 19.29 -7.60 -19.72
C ILE A 311 20.42 -6.72 -19.21
N LEU A 312 20.16 -5.76 -18.31
CA LEU A 312 21.19 -4.94 -17.71
C LEU A 312 22.25 -5.78 -16.99
N ARG A 313 21.83 -6.76 -16.18
CA ARG A 313 22.73 -7.70 -15.50
C ARG A 313 23.56 -8.51 -16.48
N LYS A 314 22.91 -9.14 -17.48
CA LYS A 314 23.58 -9.95 -18.51
C LYS A 314 24.61 -9.16 -19.30
N THR A 315 24.35 -7.89 -19.59
CA THR A 315 25.26 -7.01 -20.33
C THR A 315 26.23 -6.23 -19.43
N ARG A 316 26.29 -6.55 -18.14
CA ARG A 316 27.06 -5.78 -17.14
C ARG A 316 26.79 -4.27 -17.25
N TYR A 317 25.49 -3.94 -17.44
CA TYR A 317 24.99 -2.56 -17.61
C TYR A 317 25.49 -1.82 -18.88
N ALA A 318 26.10 -2.50 -19.86
CA ALA A 318 26.43 -1.88 -21.16
C ALA A 318 25.16 -1.43 -21.92
N ALA A 319 24.04 -2.17 -21.76
CA ALA A 319 22.76 -1.83 -22.37
C ALA A 319 21.97 -0.69 -21.64
N PHE A 320 22.50 -0.09 -20.57
CA PHE A 320 21.80 0.95 -19.81
C PHE A 320 21.34 2.14 -20.69
N PRO A 321 22.15 2.67 -21.64
CA PRO A 321 21.69 3.73 -22.54
C PRO A 321 20.46 3.33 -23.36
N LEU A 322 20.42 2.10 -23.86
CA LEU A 322 19.26 1.59 -24.62
C LEU A 322 18.01 1.46 -23.74
N ALA A 323 18.17 1.03 -22.50
CA ALA A 323 17.07 0.96 -21.55
C ALA A 323 16.47 2.35 -21.26
N VAL A 324 17.30 3.39 -21.12
CA VAL A 324 16.84 4.78 -20.95
C VAL A 324 16.06 5.28 -22.18
N ILE A 325 16.54 4.98 -23.39
CA ILE A 325 15.85 5.36 -24.65
C ILE A 325 14.50 4.64 -24.75
N ALA A 326 14.48 3.33 -24.51
CA ALA A 326 13.25 2.52 -24.57
C ALA A 326 12.22 2.98 -23.52
N PHE A 327 12.65 3.37 -22.34
CA PHE A 327 11.77 3.92 -21.30
C PHE A 327 11.09 5.22 -21.73
N LYS A 328 11.85 6.12 -22.37
CA LYS A 328 11.31 7.39 -22.90
C LYS A 328 10.32 7.17 -24.05
N GLY A 329 10.60 6.21 -24.94
CA GLY A 329 9.73 5.88 -26.07
C GLY A 329 8.35 5.41 -25.63
N ARG A 330 8.27 4.57 -24.58
CA ARG A 330 6.98 4.10 -24.00
C ARG A 330 6.15 5.22 -23.37
N ARG A 331 6.76 6.32 -22.97
CA ARG A 331 6.10 7.46 -22.34
C ARG A 331 5.39 8.39 -23.34
N ASN A 332 5.80 8.36 -24.60
CA ASN A 332 5.20 9.15 -25.69
C ASN A 332 4.06 8.40 -26.38
N SER A 333 3.76 7.18 -25.96
CA SER A 333 2.69 6.32 -26.52
C SER A 333 1.47 6.17 -25.59
N TYR A 334 1.36 7.07 -24.57
CA TYR A 334 0.19 7.17 -23.69
C TYR A 334 -0.32 8.61 -23.60
#